data_831d0bf2c71a5ccfd720e1aee2dbdd8b
#
_entry.id   831d0bf2c71a5ccfd720e1aee2dbdd8b
#
_cell.length_a   1.000
_cell.length_b   1.000
_cell.length_c   1.000
_cell.angle_alpha   90.00
_cell.angle_beta   90.00
_cell.angle_gamma   90.00
#
_symmetry.space_group_name_H-M   'P 1'
#
loop_
_entity.id
_entity.type
_entity.pdbx_description
1 polymer ?
#
loop_
_entity_poly.entity_id
_entity_poly.type
_entity_poly.pdbx_seq_one_letter_code
_entity_poly.pdbx_strand_id
1 'polypeptide(L)'
;MDTELPFSQASENNKLPILEVLKSHLDNIDSVLEIGGGTGQHAVFFANIFPKLVWHSSDVPANVDSLALRIGRAALPNLPHPFPLDVNSRPWQCDKFDAAFTANSLHIMTSDSVI
;
A
#
# COMPACT_ATOMS: atom_id res chain seq x y z
N MET A 1 -25.73 8.30 10.76
CA MET A 1 -25.22 6.95 10.82
C MET A 1 -23.79 6.85 10.34
N ASP A 2 -22.97 6.41 11.17
CA ASP A 2 -21.60 6.25 10.79
C ASP A 2 -21.38 5.04 9.94
N THR A 3 -20.63 5.22 8.91
CA THR A 3 -20.10 4.11 8.17
C THR A 3 -18.77 3.76 8.78
N GLU A 4 -18.70 2.63 9.42
CA GLU A 4 -17.44 2.17 9.94
C GLU A 4 -16.53 1.77 8.78
N LEU A 5 -15.28 2.19 8.89
CA LEU A 5 -14.29 1.74 7.93
C LEU A 5 -13.98 0.27 8.18
N PRO A 6 -13.73 -0.50 7.13
CA PRO A 6 -13.25 -1.86 7.31
C PRO A 6 -12.01 -1.89 8.20
N PHE A 7 -11.90 -2.89 9.03
CA PHE A 7 -10.82 -3.00 10.00
C PHE A 7 -10.26 -4.41 10.03
N SER A 8 -8.96 -4.52 10.13
CA SER A 8 -8.26 -5.81 10.26
C SER A 8 -7.38 -5.78 11.49
N GLN A 9 -7.67 -6.63 12.45
CA GLN A 9 -6.81 -6.77 13.63
C GLN A 9 -5.45 -7.31 13.24
N ALA A 10 -5.40 -8.19 12.24
CA ALA A 10 -4.13 -8.71 11.75
C ALA A 10 -3.23 -7.60 11.23
N SER A 11 -3.82 -6.62 10.51
CA SER A 11 -3.05 -5.47 10.02
C SER A 11 -2.49 -4.66 11.18
N GLU A 12 -3.29 -4.43 12.23
CA GLU A 12 -2.80 -3.70 13.39
C GLU A 12 -1.68 -4.45 14.09
N ASN A 13 -1.80 -5.76 14.19
CA ASN A 13 -0.78 -6.58 14.85
C ASN A 13 0.53 -6.63 14.07
N ASN A 14 0.45 -6.50 12.75
CA ASN A 14 1.61 -6.66 11.88
C ASN A 14 2.31 -5.36 11.54
N LYS A 15 1.68 -4.21 11.78
CA LYS A 15 2.23 -2.96 11.24
C LYS A 15 3.61 -2.60 11.79
N LEU A 16 3.85 -2.84 13.08
CA LEU A 16 5.16 -2.52 13.66
C LEU A 16 6.25 -3.47 13.18
N PRO A 17 6.06 -4.79 13.15
CA PRO A 17 7.06 -5.67 12.54
C PRO A 17 7.33 -5.33 11.07
N ILE A 18 6.30 -5.01 10.31
CA ILE A 18 6.46 -4.63 8.91
C ILE A 18 7.25 -3.32 8.81
N LEU A 19 6.97 -2.37 9.69
CA LEU A 19 7.70 -1.10 9.69
C LEU A 19 9.21 -1.32 9.84
N GLU A 20 9.63 -2.24 10.71
CA GLU A 20 11.05 -2.53 10.88
C GLU A 20 11.67 -3.05 9.60
N VAL A 21 10.95 -3.91 8.88
CA VAL A 21 11.41 -4.41 7.59
C VAL A 21 11.50 -3.28 6.58
N LEU A 22 10.47 -2.44 6.49
CA LEU A 22 10.41 -1.35 5.53
C LEU A 22 11.55 -0.35 5.74
N LYS A 23 11.88 -0.04 6.98
CA LYS A 23 12.94 0.92 7.28
C LYS A 23 14.26 0.54 6.64
N SER A 24 14.55 -0.74 6.54
CA SER A 24 15.81 -1.20 5.99
C SER A 24 15.77 -1.32 4.46
N HIS A 25 14.60 -1.22 3.83
CA HIS A 25 14.46 -1.42 2.39
C HIS A 25 14.10 -0.17 1.61
N LEU A 26 13.64 0.89 2.29
CA LEU A 26 13.10 2.06 1.60
C LEU A 26 14.06 3.24 1.49
N ASP A 27 15.35 3.03 1.79
CA ASP A 27 16.34 4.07 1.55
C ASP A 27 16.45 4.36 0.05
N ASN A 28 16.44 5.63 -0.31
CA ASN A 28 16.56 6.07 -1.70
C ASN A 28 15.39 5.63 -2.58
N ILE A 29 14.25 5.36 -1.97
CA ILE A 29 13.02 4.99 -2.68
C ILE A 29 12.07 6.20 -2.61
N ASP A 30 11.53 6.60 -3.76
CA ASP A 30 10.59 7.72 -3.82
C ASP A 30 9.15 7.28 -3.98
N SER A 31 8.91 6.11 -4.56
CA SER A 31 7.56 5.63 -4.80
C SER A 31 7.43 4.15 -4.52
N VAL A 32 6.32 3.77 -3.90
CA VAL A 32 6.00 2.38 -3.59
C VAL A 32 4.64 2.05 -4.19
N LEU A 33 4.55 0.88 -4.78
CA LEU A 33 3.26 0.29 -5.17
C LEU A 33 2.88 -0.74 -4.11
N GLU A 34 1.75 -0.52 -3.44
CA GLU A 34 1.19 -1.51 -2.54
C GLU A 34 0.18 -2.37 -3.30
N ILE A 35 0.36 -3.67 -3.24
CA ILE A 35 -0.53 -4.64 -3.88
C ILE A 35 -1.39 -5.27 -2.81
N GLY A 36 -2.71 -5.23 -2.99
CA GLY A 36 -3.63 -5.81 -2.04
C GLY A 36 -3.75 -4.99 -0.76
N GLY A 37 -4.03 -3.70 -0.90
CA GLY A 37 -4.10 -2.76 0.23
C GLY A 37 -5.19 -3.07 1.26
N GLY A 38 -6.22 -3.81 0.86
CA GLY A 38 -7.25 -4.27 1.78
C GLY A 38 -7.99 -3.16 2.48
N THR A 39 -7.88 -3.09 3.80
CA THR A 39 -8.56 -2.07 4.61
C THR A 39 -7.93 -0.69 4.48
N GLY A 40 -6.71 -0.58 3.97
CA GLY A 40 -5.99 0.68 3.88
C GLY A 40 -5.26 1.07 5.16
N GLN A 41 -5.28 0.24 6.18
CA GLN A 41 -4.63 0.55 7.46
C GLN A 41 -3.12 0.68 7.30
N HIS A 42 -2.49 -0.22 6.53
CA HIS A 42 -1.06 -0.13 6.27
C HIS A 42 -0.72 1.09 5.44
N ALA A 43 -1.49 1.36 4.39
CA ALA A 43 -1.24 2.51 3.52
C ALA A 43 -1.20 3.82 4.31
N VAL A 44 -2.21 4.03 5.15
CA VAL A 44 -2.30 5.26 5.95
C VAL A 44 -1.16 5.32 6.96
N PHE A 45 -0.89 4.20 7.61
CA PHE A 45 0.16 4.17 8.65
C PHE A 45 1.54 4.45 8.05
N PHE A 46 1.90 3.77 6.97
CA PHE A 46 3.23 3.92 6.38
C PHE A 46 3.40 5.23 5.64
N ALA A 47 2.36 5.69 4.93
CA ALA A 47 2.44 7.00 4.28
C ALA A 47 2.66 8.12 5.30
N ASN A 48 2.04 8.00 6.46
CA ASN A 48 2.21 8.99 7.51
C ASN A 48 3.63 8.98 8.10
N ILE A 49 4.23 7.79 8.21
CA ILE A 49 5.59 7.66 8.76
C ILE A 49 6.65 8.11 7.76
N PHE A 50 6.41 7.88 6.46
CA PHE A 50 7.36 8.21 5.41
C PHE A 50 6.83 9.34 4.54
N PRO A 51 6.82 10.59 5.04
CA PRO A 51 6.12 11.68 4.32
C PRO A 51 6.76 12.06 2.98
N LYS A 52 7.99 11.68 2.74
CA LYS A 52 8.65 11.97 1.47
C LYS A 52 8.44 10.87 0.43
N LEU A 53 7.82 9.79 0.83
CA LEU A 53 7.59 8.63 -0.03
C LEU A 53 6.16 8.69 -0.54
N VAL A 54 5.96 8.55 -1.85
CA VAL A 54 4.62 8.47 -2.41
C VAL A 54 4.18 7.01 -2.37
N TRP A 55 3.09 6.75 -1.66
CA TRP A 55 2.58 5.41 -1.43
C TRP A 55 1.34 5.20 -2.29
N HIS A 56 1.48 4.38 -3.34
CA HIS A 56 0.40 4.09 -4.27
C HIS A 56 -0.24 2.76 -3.89
N SER A 57 -1.43 2.83 -3.32
CA SER A 57 -2.13 1.62 -2.90
C SER A 57 -3.01 1.09 -4.03
N SER A 58 -3.19 -0.22 -4.06
CA SER A 58 -4.04 -0.87 -5.05
C SER A 58 -4.67 -2.12 -4.47
N ASP A 59 -5.75 -2.56 -5.10
CA ASP A 59 -6.37 -3.84 -4.78
C ASP A 59 -7.19 -4.26 -5.98
N VAL A 60 -7.72 -5.49 -5.90
CA VAL A 60 -8.64 -5.96 -6.95
C VAL A 60 -9.86 -5.06 -7.03
N PRO A 61 -10.54 -4.98 -8.19
CA PRO A 61 -11.69 -4.08 -8.33
C PRO A 61 -12.76 -4.26 -7.26
N ALA A 62 -12.96 -5.48 -6.78
CA ALA A 62 -13.96 -5.73 -5.75
C ALA A 62 -13.66 -5.05 -4.42
N ASN A 63 -12.39 -4.76 -4.14
CA ASN A 63 -11.97 -4.23 -2.84
C ASN A 63 -11.56 -2.77 -2.88
N VAL A 64 -11.31 -2.21 -4.07
CA VAL A 64 -10.69 -0.89 -4.18
C VAL A 64 -11.56 0.22 -3.61
N ASP A 65 -12.88 0.08 -3.63
CA ASP A 65 -13.77 1.11 -3.11
C ASP A 65 -13.65 1.24 -1.59
N SER A 66 -13.55 0.13 -0.88
CA SER A 66 -13.34 0.14 0.58
C SER A 66 -12.00 0.76 0.93
N LEU A 67 -10.99 0.41 0.17
CA LEU A 67 -9.65 0.97 0.33
C LEU A 67 -9.67 2.48 0.14
N ALA A 68 -10.40 2.94 -0.87
CA ALA A 68 -10.50 4.37 -1.17
C ALA A 68 -11.15 5.16 -0.04
N LEU A 69 -12.09 4.56 0.69
CA LEU A 69 -12.73 5.25 1.80
C LEU A 69 -11.72 5.63 2.88
N ARG A 70 -10.89 4.69 3.30
CA ARG A 70 -9.92 4.96 4.35
C ARG A 70 -8.85 5.95 3.88
N ILE A 71 -8.36 5.75 2.66
CA ILE A 71 -7.33 6.62 2.09
C ILE A 71 -7.86 8.04 1.94
N GLY A 72 -9.09 8.19 1.44
CA GLY A 72 -9.69 9.51 1.29
C GLY A 72 -9.86 10.23 2.62
N ARG A 73 -10.26 9.52 3.66
CA ARG A 73 -10.45 10.13 4.98
C ARG A 73 -9.14 10.53 5.64
N ALA A 74 -8.05 9.84 5.33
CA ALA A 74 -6.75 10.20 5.87
C ALA A 74 -6.21 11.50 5.28
N ALA A 75 -6.57 11.80 4.04
CA ALA A 75 -6.21 13.05 3.37
C ALA A 75 -4.71 13.37 3.42
N LEU A 76 -3.87 12.35 3.22
CA LEU A 76 -2.42 12.53 3.22
C LEU A 76 -1.93 12.90 1.83
N PRO A 77 -1.07 13.93 1.70
CA PRO A 77 -0.64 14.39 0.38
C PRO A 77 0.22 13.38 -0.38
N ASN A 78 0.87 12.47 0.32
CA ASN A 78 1.70 11.44 -0.29
C ASN A 78 0.99 10.10 -0.44
N LEU A 79 -0.33 10.08 -0.27
CA LEU A 79 -1.14 8.87 -0.40
C LEU A 79 -2.30 9.17 -1.35
N PRO A 80 -2.06 9.04 -2.67
CA PRO A 80 -3.08 9.36 -3.65
C PRO A 80 -4.20 8.32 -3.68
N HIS A 81 -5.26 8.63 -4.38
CA HIS A 81 -6.40 7.75 -4.55
C HIS A 81 -5.94 6.36 -5.04
N PRO A 82 -6.42 5.27 -4.43
CA PRO A 82 -6.01 3.94 -4.87
C PRO A 82 -6.61 3.58 -6.23
N PHE A 83 -6.01 2.59 -6.86
CA PHE A 83 -6.49 2.16 -8.18
C PHE A 83 -6.67 0.64 -8.20
N PRO A 84 -7.54 0.16 -9.10
CA PRO A 84 -7.74 -1.28 -9.21
C PRO A 84 -6.56 -1.94 -9.89
N LEU A 85 -6.11 -3.06 -9.34
CA LEU A 85 -5.02 -3.82 -9.90
C LEU A 85 -5.24 -5.29 -9.59
N ASP A 86 -5.26 -6.11 -10.63
CA ASP A 86 -5.30 -7.55 -10.51
C ASP A 86 -3.97 -8.07 -11.04
N VAL A 87 -3.14 -8.62 -10.16
CA VAL A 87 -1.81 -9.10 -10.56
C VAL A 87 -1.86 -10.27 -11.51
N ASN A 88 -3.01 -10.92 -11.63
CA ASN A 88 -3.21 -11.98 -12.61
C ASN A 88 -3.54 -11.46 -13.99
N SER A 89 -3.86 -10.18 -14.10
CA SER A 89 -4.14 -9.53 -15.38
C SER A 89 -2.88 -8.85 -15.88
N ARG A 90 -2.54 -9.09 -17.11
CA ARG A 90 -1.32 -8.53 -17.69
C ARG A 90 -1.65 -7.57 -18.82
N PRO A 91 -0.79 -6.58 -19.07
CA PRO A 91 0.37 -6.18 -18.27
C PRO A 91 -0.04 -5.25 -17.13
N TRP A 92 0.67 -5.34 -16.01
CA TRP A 92 0.56 -4.32 -14.97
C TRP A 92 1.94 -3.66 -14.84
N GLN A 93 1.94 -2.38 -14.48
CA GLN A 93 3.12 -1.56 -14.69
C GLN A 93 3.87 -1.28 -13.41
N CYS A 94 4.37 -2.34 -12.80
CA CYS A 94 5.14 -2.21 -11.58
C CYS A 94 6.48 -1.49 -11.80
N ASP A 95 6.95 -1.41 -13.04
CA ASP A 95 8.19 -0.71 -13.37
C ASP A 95 8.07 0.80 -13.25
N LYS A 96 6.87 1.34 -13.05
CA LYS A 96 6.68 2.76 -12.80
C LYS A 96 6.96 3.16 -11.35
N PHE A 97 7.22 2.17 -10.50
CA PHE A 97 7.43 2.41 -9.07
C PHE A 97 8.82 1.92 -8.69
N ASP A 98 9.41 2.57 -7.70
CA ASP A 98 10.74 2.17 -7.24
C ASP A 98 10.73 0.85 -6.50
N ALA A 99 9.62 0.55 -5.83
CA ALA A 99 9.46 -0.71 -5.10
C ALA A 99 8.01 -1.13 -5.08
N ALA A 100 7.77 -2.41 -4.87
CA ALA A 100 6.43 -2.96 -4.68
C ALA A 100 6.37 -3.67 -3.34
N PHE A 101 5.23 -3.55 -2.67
CA PHE A 101 5.02 -4.09 -1.34
C PHE A 101 3.70 -4.83 -1.29
N THR A 102 3.68 -5.98 -0.64
CA THR A 102 2.44 -6.64 -0.28
C THR A 102 2.56 -7.24 1.10
N ALA A 103 1.60 -6.94 1.96
CA ALA A 103 1.60 -7.46 3.32
C ALA A 103 1.22 -8.94 3.38
N ASN A 104 0.53 -9.43 2.36
CA ASN A 104 0.05 -10.81 2.35
C ASN A 104 1.19 -11.83 2.42
N SER A 105 2.34 -11.50 1.88
CA SER A 105 3.50 -12.38 1.90
C SER A 105 4.75 -11.68 2.39
N LEU A 106 4.62 -10.47 2.93
CA LEU A 106 5.73 -9.66 3.43
C LEU A 106 6.85 -9.51 2.40
N HIS A 107 6.48 -9.41 1.14
CA HIS A 107 7.44 -9.20 0.07
C HIS A 107 7.68 -7.72 -0.18
N ILE A 108 8.94 -7.35 -0.28
CA ILE A 108 9.35 -6.05 -0.77
C ILE A 108 10.21 -6.32 -1.99
N MET A 109 9.79 -5.77 -3.12
CA MET A 109 10.47 -5.99 -4.38
C MET A 109 10.86 -4.65 -4.97
N THR A 110 12.10 -4.54 -5.41
CA THR A 110 12.50 -3.38 -6.18
C THR A 110 12.10 -3.59 -7.64
N SER A 111 12.12 -2.53 -8.43
CA SER A 111 11.75 -2.64 -9.84
C SER A 111 12.63 -3.65 -10.58
N ASP A 112 13.88 -3.82 -10.16
CA ASP A 112 14.76 -4.80 -10.76
C ASP A 112 14.35 -6.24 -10.47
N SER A 113 13.63 -6.46 -9.37
CA SER A 113 13.23 -7.80 -8.93
C SER A 113 11.86 -8.20 -9.42
N VAL A 114 11.06 -7.26 -9.89
CA VAL A 114 9.64 -7.46 -10.15
C VAL A 114 9.36 -7.88 -11.60
N ILE A 115 10.34 -8.04 -12.36
CA ILE A 115 10.21 -8.32 -13.79
C ILE A 115 9.59 -9.68 -14.05
#